data_e96769ecbc95cdccec12eaae37839b23
#
_entry.id   e96769ecbc95cdccec12eaae37839b23
#
_cell.length_a   1.000
_cell.length_b   1.000
_cell.length_c   1.000
_cell.angle_alpha   90.00
_cell.angle_beta   90.00
_cell.angle_gamma   90.00
#
_symmetry.space_group_name_H-M   'P 1'
#
loop_
_entity.id
_entity.type
_entity.pdbx_description
1 polymer ?
#
loop_
_entity_poly.entity_id
_entity_poly.type
_entity_poly.pdbx_seq_one_letter_code
_entity_poly.pdbx_strand_id
1 'polypeptide(L)'
;MKIAVLSRLPDVYGNRRLIEAGRQRGCDIAVVDPFSVPVVDPEPSISGSRSATGFDAVIPRFSPYWQDQGTAVLHRWQSLGIVSLNSAAAISLARDMPQSGAMFRANGIACPVSVCLDNLTGASALLNATFDFPLLIKQQGGMQGSGVERVDDLDRALMRMAELHRNGKPFLVQEFIAEAQGVDRRLLVLNNEVIAGMTRRAAKGDFRANTHLGGTAEAYCPGAEEIGMALSATRLLGLDFAGVDIIPSQRGPLLLEVNACPGFEHLERVSGVEVAGKLLDLLITRFKRKKFIRE
;
A
#
# COMPACT_ATOMS: atom_id res chain seq x y z
N MET A 1 3.04 -20.44 -18.27
CA MET A 1 2.08 -19.70 -17.43
C MET A 1 2.02 -18.28 -17.93
N LYS A 2 0.80 -17.76 -18.20
CA LYS A 2 0.62 -16.37 -18.61
C LYS A 2 0.18 -15.52 -17.43
N ILE A 3 0.91 -14.43 -17.15
CA ILE A 3 0.69 -13.57 -15.99
C ILE A 3 0.45 -12.14 -16.45
N ALA A 4 -0.64 -11.54 -15.98
CA ALA A 4 -0.88 -10.12 -16.16
C ALA A 4 -0.26 -9.31 -15.03
N VAL A 5 0.41 -8.21 -15.35
CA VAL A 5 0.72 -7.14 -14.41
C VAL A 5 -0.28 -6.01 -14.67
N LEU A 6 -1.23 -5.81 -13.76
CA LEU A 6 -2.30 -4.83 -13.94
C LEU A 6 -1.77 -3.44 -13.58
N SER A 7 -1.36 -2.66 -14.59
CA SER A 7 -0.68 -1.38 -14.45
C SER A 7 -0.85 -0.50 -15.68
N ARG A 8 -0.94 0.82 -15.50
CA ARG A 8 -0.91 1.82 -16.58
C ARG A 8 0.50 2.26 -16.96
N LEU A 9 1.51 1.88 -16.21
CA LEU A 9 2.88 2.34 -16.35
C LEU A 9 3.80 1.15 -16.71
N PRO A 10 3.91 0.77 -17.98
CA PRO A 10 4.67 -0.42 -18.38
C PRO A 10 6.16 -0.32 -18.01
N ASP A 11 6.75 0.86 -18.09
CA ASP A 11 8.19 1.08 -18.01
C ASP A 11 8.72 1.38 -16.60
N VAL A 12 7.87 1.29 -15.55
CA VAL A 12 8.35 1.45 -14.17
C VAL A 12 9.23 0.27 -13.76
N TYR A 13 10.22 0.53 -12.93
CA TYR A 13 11.20 -0.45 -12.47
C TYR A 13 10.58 -1.80 -12.09
N GLY A 14 9.60 -1.81 -11.21
CA GLY A 14 8.99 -3.05 -10.73
C GLY A 14 8.35 -3.89 -11.83
N ASN A 15 7.75 -3.26 -12.85
CA ASN A 15 7.14 -3.97 -13.97
C ASN A 15 8.21 -4.58 -14.89
N ARG A 16 9.28 -3.83 -15.19
CA ARG A 16 10.45 -4.38 -15.94
C ARG A 16 11.08 -5.56 -15.22
N ARG A 17 11.29 -5.45 -13.89
CA ARG A 17 11.83 -6.55 -13.07
C ARG A 17 10.95 -7.80 -13.09
N LEU A 18 9.61 -7.63 -13.01
CA LEU A 18 8.67 -8.75 -13.12
C LEU A 18 8.76 -9.43 -14.49
N ILE A 19 8.85 -8.66 -15.60
CA ILE A 19 9.00 -9.23 -16.94
C ILE A 19 10.31 -10.01 -17.05
N GLU A 20 11.43 -9.45 -16.57
CA GLU A 20 12.73 -10.09 -16.59
C GLU A 20 12.74 -11.39 -15.77
N ALA A 21 12.32 -11.32 -14.51
CA ALA A 21 12.24 -12.47 -13.62
C ALA A 21 11.26 -13.55 -14.13
N GLY A 22 10.20 -13.14 -14.84
CA GLY A 22 9.26 -14.04 -15.48
C GLY A 22 9.87 -14.82 -16.63
N ARG A 23 10.65 -14.19 -17.48
CA ARG A 23 11.38 -14.85 -18.58
C ARG A 23 12.32 -15.94 -18.03
N GLN A 24 13.03 -15.65 -16.94
CA GLN A 24 13.92 -16.60 -16.29
C GLN A 24 13.18 -17.83 -15.74
N ARG A 25 11.89 -17.69 -15.41
CA ARG A 25 11.00 -18.74 -14.88
C ARG A 25 10.10 -19.40 -15.95
N GLY A 26 10.31 -19.09 -17.21
CA GLY A 26 9.48 -19.61 -18.31
C GLY A 26 8.02 -19.10 -18.28
N CYS A 27 7.79 -17.95 -17.70
CA CYS A 27 6.49 -17.28 -17.68
C CYS A 27 6.40 -16.21 -18.76
N ASP A 28 5.23 -16.11 -19.40
CA ASP A 28 4.87 -15.02 -20.29
C ASP A 28 4.17 -13.93 -19.47
N ILE A 29 4.77 -12.74 -19.38
CA ILE A 29 4.26 -11.63 -18.59
C ILE A 29 3.90 -10.47 -19.48
N ALA A 30 2.65 -10.00 -19.38
CA ALA A 30 2.16 -8.82 -20.07
C ALA A 30 1.70 -7.75 -19.05
N VAL A 31 2.05 -6.51 -19.34
CA VAL A 31 1.47 -5.35 -18.63
C VAL A 31 0.14 -5.01 -19.28
N VAL A 32 -0.90 -4.95 -18.46
CA VAL A 32 -2.27 -4.69 -18.91
C VAL A 32 -2.78 -3.42 -18.25
N ASP A 33 -3.19 -2.44 -19.06
CA ASP A 33 -3.86 -1.24 -18.55
C ASP A 33 -5.28 -1.61 -18.08
N PRO A 34 -5.64 -1.38 -16.81
CA PRO A 34 -7.00 -1.68 -16.33
C PRO A 34 -8.09 -0.95 -17.12
N PHE A 35 -7.80 0.20 -17.74
CA PHE A 35 -8.76 0.94 -18.56
C PHE A 35 -8.96 0.34 -19.95
N SER A 36 -8.08 -0.54 -20.40
CA SER A 36 -8.26 -1.30 -21.63
C SER A 36 -9.13 -2.56 -21.46
N VAL A 37 -9.46 -2.90 -20.21
CA VAL A 37 -10.27 -4.08 -19.89
C VAL A 37 -11.72 -3.65 -19.63
N PRO A 38 -12.69 -4.07 -20.45
CA PRO A 38 -14.08 -3.75 -20.20
C PRO A 38 -14.60 -4.46 -18.94
N VAL A 39 -15.25 -3.69 -18.07
CA VAL A 39 -16.02 -4.21 -16.94
C VAL A 39 -17.50 -3.97 -17.28
N VAL A 40 -18.25 -5.04 -17.44
CA VAL A 40 -19.67 -4.99 -17.83
C VAL A 40 -20.55 -5.40 -16.66
N ASP A 41 -21.55 -4.59 -16.33
CA ASP A 41 -22.55 -4.88 -15.30
C ASP A 41 -23.97 -4.60 -15.86
N PRO A 42 -24.94 -5.54 -15.80
CA PRO A 42 -24.78 -6.90 -15.30
C PRO A 42 -23.91 -7.76 -16.21
N GLU A 43 -23.17 -8.68 -15.60
CA GLU A 43 -22.32 -9.59 -16.36
C GLU A 43 -23.14 -10.44 -17.33
N PRO A 44 -22.78 -10.50 -18.63
CA PRO A 44 -23.34 -11.54 -19.48
C PRO A 44 -22.96 -12.91 -18.87
N SER A 45 -23.91 -13.83 -18.82
CA SER A 45 -23.72 -15.19 -18.30
C SER A 45 -22.74 -15.97 -19.19
N ILE A 46 -21.48 -15.58 -19.19
CA ILE A 46 -20.41 -16.32 -19.86
C ILE A 46 -19.94 -17.35 -18.84
N SER A 47 -20.27 -18.61 -19.07
CA SER A 47 -19.78 -19.73 -18.27
C SER A 47 -18.28 -19.61 -18.07
N GLY A 48 -17.85 -19.52 -16.81
CA GLY A 48 -16.53 -19.08 -16.35
C GLY A 48 -15.36 -19.86 -16.92
N SER A 49 -14.88 -19.44 -18.07
CA SER A 49 -13.67 -19.97 -18.66
C SER A 49 -12.55 -18.95 -18.52
N ARG A 50 -11.40 -19.40 -17.97
CA ARG A 50 -10.10 -18.66 -17.99
C ARG A 50 -9.70 -18.20 -19.40
N SER A 51 -10.24 -18.84 -20.44
CA SER A 51 -10.00 -18.46 -21.83
C SER A 51 -10.45 -17.05 -22.16
N ALA A 52 -11.41 -16.49 -21.42
CA ALA A 52 -11.93 -15.14 -21.67
C ALA A 52 -10.89 -14.02 -21.40
N THR A 53 -9.94 -14.23 -20.49
CA THR A 53 -8.90 -13.22 -20.17
C THR A 53 -7.55 -13.54 -20.83
N GLY A 54 -7.30 -14.80 -21.18
CA GLY A 54 -6.02 -15.28 -21.65
C GLY A 54 -4.89 -15.36 -20.61
N PHE A 55 -5.20 -15.11 -19.31
CA PHE A 55 -4.22 -15.12 -18.22
C PHE A 55 -4.54 -16.19 -17.16
N ASP A 56 -3.48 -16.74 -16.58
CA ASP A 56 -3.53 -17.70 -15.47
C ASP A 56 -3.53 -17.01 -14.10
N ALA A 57 -2.83 -15.89 -14.02
CA ALA A 57 -2.65 -15.13 -12.79
C ALA A 57 -2.47 -13.63 -13.05
N VAL A 58 -2.61 -12.83 -11.98
CA VAL A 58 -2.48 -11.37 -12.03
C VAL A 58 -1.73 -10.82 -10.83
N ILE A 59 -0.87 -9.84 -11.07
CA ILE A 59 -0.20 -9.04 -10.04
C ILE A 59 -0.74 -7.61 -10.17
N PRO A 60 -1.52 -7.10 -9.19
CA PRO A 60 -2.01 -5.73 -9.21
C PRO A 60 -0.86 -4.76 -8.86
N ARG A 61 -0.66 -3.77 -9.72
CA ARG A 61 0.35 -2.72 -9.56
C ARG A 61 -0.17 -1.36 -10.02
N PHE A 62 -1.39 -1.05 -9.64
CA PHE A 62 -2.03 0.21 -9.97
C PHE A 62 -1.99 1.19 -8.79
N SER A 63 -1.91 2.47 -9.15
CA SER A 63 -1.89 3.60 -8.23
C SER A 63 -3.25 3.80 -7.55
N PRO A 64 -3.31 4.47 -6.36
CA PRO A 64 -4.56 4.89 -5.75
C PRO A 64 -5.47 5.72 -6.68
N TYR A 65 -4.91 6.53 -7.57
CA TYR A 65 -5.70 7.32 -8.54
C TYR A 65 -6.53 6.48 -9.52
N TRP A 66 -6.19 5.19 -9.70
CA TRP A 66 -6.89 4.27 -10.60
C TRP A 66 -7.49 3.10 -9.84
N GLN A 67 -7.77 3.33 -8.55
CA GLN A 67 -8.24 2.27 -7.66
C GLN A 67 -9.54 1.65 -8.14
N ASP A 68 -10.54 2.47 -8.44
CA ASP A 68 -11.88 1.98 -8.76
C ASP A 68 -11.86 1.05 -9.98
N GLN A 69 -11.24 1.51 -11.08
CA GLN A 69 -11.08 0.69 -12.27
C GLN A 69 -10.19 -0.52 -12.02
N GLY A 70 -9.07 -0.33 -11.33
CA GLY A 70 -8.11 -1.41 -11.04
C GLY A 70 -8.73 -2.52 -10.19
N THR A 71 -9.47 -2.16 -9.14
CA THR A 71 -10.14 -3.14 -8.26
C THR A 71 -11.34 -3.79 -8.94
N ALA A 72 -12.10 -3.06 -9.77
CA ALA A 72 -13.21 -3.63 -10.54
C ALA A 72 -12.72 -4.72 -11.50
N VAL A 73 -11.67 -4.46 -12.30
CA VAL A 73 -11.04 -5.44 -13.18
C VAL A 73 -10.50 -6.63 -12.38
N LEU A 74 -9.80 -6.36 -11.28
CA LEU A 74 -9.21 -7.39 -10.44
C LEU A 74 -10.27 -8.29 -9.82
N HIS A 75 -11.35 -7.71 -9.29
CA HIS A 75 -12.49 -8.44 -8.74
C HIS A 75 -13.13 -9.34 -9.80
N ARG A 76 -13.37 -8.80 -11.01
CA ARG A 76 -13.86 -9.55 -12.14
C ARG A 76 -12.96 -10.74 -12.48
N TRP A 77 -11.66 -10.54 -12.58
CA TRP A 77 -10.72 -11.62 -12.89
C TRP A 77 -10.64 -12.68 -11.78
N GLN A 78 -10.76 -12.28 -10.52
CA GLN A 78 -10.85 -13.20 -9.39
C GLN A 78 -12.14 -14.06 -9.45
N SER A 79 -13.29 -13.50 -9.84
CA SER A 79 -14.54 -14.26 -10.02
C SER A 79 -14.42 -15.32 -11.13
N LEU A 80 -13.62 -15.05 -12.16
CA LEU A 80 -13.26 -16.01 -13.22
C LEU A 80 -12.21 -17.04 -12.78
N GLY A 81 -11.74 -16.94 -11.54
CA GLY A 81 -10.79 -17.88 -10.97
C GLY A 81 -9.33 -17.59 -11.30
N ILE A 82 -8.98 -16.40 -11.80
CA ILE A 82 -7.58 -15.96 -11.95
C ILE A 82 -6.93 -15.86 -10.56
N VAL A 83 -5.71 -16.37 -10.43
CA VAL A 83 -4.94 -16.27 -9.17
C VAL A 83 -4.37 -14.88 -9.04
N SER A 84 -4.52 -14.23 -7.89
CA SER A 84 -4.06 -12.86 -7.64
C SER A 84 -3.12 -12.76 -6.44
N LEU A 85 -2.18 -11.83 -6.49
CA LEU A 85 -1.40 -11.28 -5.38
C LEU A 85 -1.54 -9.74 -5.42
N ASN A 86 -2.27 -9.08 -4.63
CA ASN A 86 -3.27 -9.24 -3.61
C ASN A 86 -4.71 -9.37 -4.18
N SER A 87 -5.71 -9.56 -3.30
CA SER A 87 -7.11 -9.49 -3.70
C SER A 87 -7.59 -8.04 -3.85
N ALA A 88 -8.67 -7.84 -4.63
CA ALA A 88 -9.30 -6.53 -4.78
C ALA A 88 -9.81 -6.00 -3.43
N ALA A 89 -10.45 -6.86 -2.63
CA ALA A 89 -10.96 -6.50 -1.30
C ALA A 89 -9.83 -6.06 -0.35
N ALA A 90 -8.72 -6.79 -0.31
CA ALA A 90 -7.57 -6.46 0.53
C ALA A 90 -6.92 -5.12 0.12
N ILE A 91 -6.83 -4.84 -1.18
CA ILE A 91 -6.31 -3.57 -1.68
C ILE A 91 -7.25 -2.41 -1.29
N SER A 92 -8.56 -2.56 -1.46
CA SER A 92 -9.54 -1.54 -1.08
C SER A 92 -9.48 -1.25 0.41
N LEU A 93 -9.46 -2.29 1.25
CA LEU A 93 -9.36 -2.16 2.70
C LEU A 93 -8.07 -1.47 3.15
N ALA A 94 -6.92 -1.83 2.57
CA ALA A 94 -5.64 -1.22 2.90
C ALA A 94 -5.57 0.28 2.57
N ARG A 95 -6.31 0.71 1.54
CA ARG A 95 -6.37 2.11 1.09
C ARG A 95 -7.44 2.95 1.79
N ASP A 96 -8.36 2.31 2.48
CA ASP A 96 -9.31 2.97 3.38
C ASP A 96 -8.62 3.27 4.72
N MET A 97 -8.00 4.45 4.82
CA MET A 97 -7.22 4.85 6.00
C MET A 97 -8.05 4.89 7.29
N PRO A 98 -9.30 5.41 7.32
CA PRO A 98 -10.16 5.34 8.49
C PRO A 98 -10.41 3.90 8.94
N GLN A 99 -10.83 3.02 8.03
CA GLN A 99 -11.19 1.66 8.34
C GLN A 99 -9.97 0.82 8.75
N SER A 100 -8.88 0.86 7.98
CA SER A 100 -7.64 0.15 8.32
C SER A 100 -7.05 0.63 9.65
N GLY A 101 -7.02 1.94 9.89
CA GLY A 101 -6.55 2.52 11.16
C GLY A 101 -7.41 2.10 12.36
N ALA A 102 -8.73 2.03 12.21
CA ALA A 102 -9.62 1.53 13.26
C ALA A 102 -9.35 0.04 13.55
N MET A 103 -9.17 -0.78 12.50
CA MET A 103 -8.82 -2.20 12.65
C MET A 103 -7.49 -2.39 13.38
N PHE A 104 -6.46 -1.62 13.04
CA PHE A 104 -5.16 -1.70 13.71
C PHE A 104 -5.29 -1.40 15.20
N ARG A 105 -5.93 -0.30 15.57
CA ARG A 105 -6.14 0.09 16.97
C ARG A 105 -6.96 -0.95 17.74
N ALA A 106 -8.03 -1.47 17.14
CA ALA A 106 -8.87 -2.50 17.77
C ALA A 106 -8.12 -3.82 18.03
N ASN A 107 -7.04 -4.07 17.30
CA ASN A 107 -6.18 -5.25 17.46
C ASN A 107 -4.86 -4.95 18.19
N GLY A 108 -4.75 -3.81 18.86
CA GLY A 108 -3.60 -3.45 19.69
C GLY A 108 -2.33 -3.11 18.92
N ILE A 109 -2.42 -2.82 17.61
CA ILE A 109 -1.27 -2.37 16.83
C ILE A 109 -1.07 -0.87 17.11
N ALA A 110 0.09 -0.52 17.64
CA ALA A 110 0.43 0.86 17.95
C ALA A 110 0.54 1.69 16.66
N CYS A 111 -0.24 2.78 16.62
CA CYS A 111 -0.27 3.75 15.51
C CYS A 111 -0.17 5.16 16.07
N PRO A 112 0.28 6.14 15.27
CA PRO A 112 0.12 7.53 15.65
C PRO A 112 -1.35 7.87 15.91
N VAL A 113 -1.62 8.71 16.91
CA VAL A 113 -2.99 9.19 17.19
C VAL A 113 -3.52 9.89 15.95
N SER A 114 -4.71 9.51 15.52
CA SER A 114 -5.30 10.03 14.29
C SER A 114 -6.80 10.19 14.44
N VAL A 115 -7.33 11.27 13.86
CA VAL A 115 -8.75 11.60 13.83
C VAL A 115 -9.20 11.82 12.38
N CYS A 116 -10.30 11.17 12.01
CA CYS A 116 -11.02 11.44 10.77
C CYS A 116 -12.26 12.27 11.12
N LEU A 117 -12.55 13.30 10.33
CA LEU A 117 -13.66 14.21 10.55
C LEU A 117 -14.52 14.28 9.28
N ASP A 118 -15.79 13.91 9.40
CA ASP A 118 -16.77 14.03 8.32
C ASP A 118 -17.31 15.47 8.20
N ASN A 119 -17.24 16.23 9.30
CA ASN A 119 -17.59 17.65 9.34
C ASN A 119 -16.66 18.40 10.30
N LEU A 120 -16.69 19.73 10.24
CA LEU A 120 -15.80 20.59 11.03
C LEU A 120 -16.43 21.13 12.33
N THR A 121 -17.67 20.72 12.64
CA THR A 121 -18.36 21.16 13.86
C THR A 121 -17.62 20.60 15.09
N GLY A 122 -17.18 21.48 15.96
CA GLY A 122 -16.42 21.10 17.15
C GLY A 122 -14.96 20.70 16.89
N ALA A 123 -14.47 20.81 15.66
CA ALA A 123 -13.10 20.42 15.30
C ALA A 123 -12.04 21.10 16.16
N SER A 124 -12.19 22.40 16.46
CA SER A 124 -11.26 23.14 17.31
C SER A 124 -11.15 22.53 18.71
N ALA A 125 -12.29 22.26 19.36
CA ALA A 125 -12.30 21.65 20.70
C ALA A 125 -11.70 20.25 20.68
N LEU A 126 -12.02 19.44 19.66
CA LEU A 126 -11.49 18.10 19.50
C LEU A 126 -9.98 18.11 19.30
N LEU A 127 -9.46 18.96 18.42
CA LEU A 127 -8.02 19.04 18.16
C LEU A 127 -7.25 19.44 19.43
N ASN A 128 -7.72 20.48 20.14
CA ASN A 128 -7.09 20.92 21.38
C ASN A 128 -7.14 19.87 22.52
N ALA A 129 -8.18 19.03 22.54
CA ALA A 129 -8.31 17.97 23.54
C ALA A 129 -7.47 16.72 23.21
N THR A 130 -7.12 16.54 21.94
CA THR A 130 -6.51 15.28 21.47
C THR A 130 -5.03 15.40 21.18
N PHE A 131 -4.55 16.59 20.78
CA PHE A 131 -3.23 16.75 20.19
C PHE A 131 -2.46 17.96 20.76
N ASP A 132 -1.15 17.79 20.76
CA ASP A 132 -0.18 18.90 20.83
C ASP A 132 0.30 19.26 19.42
N PHE A 133 0.58 20.54 19.17
CA PHE A 133 1.14 20.99 17.89
C PHE A 133 2.67 20.78 17.86
N PRO A 134 3.25 20.52 16.67
CA PRO A 134 2.63 20.50 15.33
C PRO A 134 1.86 19.23 15.05
N LEU A 135 0.95 19.31 14.05
CA LEU A 135 0.14 18.19 13.56
C LEU A 135 0.42 17.89 12.07
N LEU A 136 -0.01 16.73 11.62
CA LEU A 136 -0.07 16.39 10.20
C LEU A 136 -1.53 16.37 9.72
N ILE A 137 -1.79 17.01 8.59
CA ILE A 137 -3.03 16.83 7.83
C ILE A 137 -2.69 16.01 6.60
N LYS A 138 -3.34 14.84 6.46
CA LYS A 138 -3.10 13.90 5.37
C LYS A 138 -4.35 13.79 4.51
N GLN A 139 -4.29 14.25 3.27
CA GLN A 139 -5.33 14.03 2.27
C GLN A 139 -5.33 12.56 1.86
N GLN A 140 -6.51 11.94 1.83
CA GLN A 140 -6.65 10.57 1.32
C GLN A 140 -6.38 10.50 -0.19
N GLY A 141 -5.85 9.36 -0.64
CA GLY A 141 -5.52 9.16 -2.06
C GLY A 141 -4.23 9.84 -2.52
N GLY A 142 -3.53 10.56 -1.66
CA GLY A 142 -2.20 11.09 -1.95
C GLY A 142 -1.17 9.97 -2.18
N MET A 143 -0.13 10.26 -2.97
CA MET A 143 0.97 9.33 -3.23
C MET A 143 2.31 9.98 -2.92
N GLN A 144 3.27 9.15 -2.46
CA GLN A 144 4.67 9.56 -2.31
C GLN A 144 4.87 10.80 -1.41
N GLY A 145 4.01 10.95 -0.39
CA GLY A 145 4.02 12.10 0.50
C GLY A 145 3.33 13.35 -0.04
N SER A 146 2.74 13.31 -1.25
CA SER A 146 1.86 14.38 -1.72
C SER A 146 0.57 14.40 -0.89
N GLY A 147 0.11 15.58 -0.49
CA GLY A 147 -1.09 15.72 0.35
C GLY A 147 -0.84 15.50 1.85
N VAL A 148 0.42 15.41 2.30
CA VAL A 148 0.80 15.44 3.71
C VAL A 148 1.39 16.81 4.03
N GLU A 149 0.74 17.51 4.94
CA GLU A 149 1.13 18.87 5.37
C GLU A 149 1.30 18.91 6.89
N ARG A 150 2.39 19.52 7.34
CA ARG A 150 2.61 19.82 8.74
C ARG A 150 2.02 21.20 9.04
N VAL A 151 1.25 21.29 10.09
CA VAL A 151 0.64 22.53 10.60
C VAL A 151 1.10 22.78 12.02
N ASP A 152 1.55 24.01 12.28
CA ASP A 152 2.22 24.34 13.53
C ASP A 152 1.26 24.95 14.58
N ASP A 153 0.03 25.29 14.20
CA ASP A 153 -0.99 25.89 15.07
C ASP A 153 -2.42 25.53 14.66
N LEU A 154 -3.36 25.82 15.57
CA LEU A 154 -4.76 25.51 15.41
C LEU A 154 -5.40 26.25 14.21
N ASP A 155 -5.06 27.51 14.02
CA ASP A 155 -5.70 28.34 12.98
C ASP A 155 -5.34 27.82 11.60
N ARG A 156 -4.06 27.46 11.37
CA ARG A 156 -3.61 26.82 10.14
C ARG A 156 -4.27 25.45 9.94
N ALA A 157 -4.38 24.66 11.01
CA ALA A 157 -5.06 23.38 10.93
C ALA A 157 -6.52 23.54 10.47
N LEU A 158 -7.28 24.43 11.10
CA LEU A 158 -8.68 24.68 10.75
C LEU A 158 -8.84 25.26 9.33
N MET A 159 -7.96 26.17 8.91
CA MET A 159 -7.95 26.72 7.56
C MET A 159 -7.74 25.61 6.52
N ARG A 160 -6.76 24.75 6.73
CA ARG A 160 -6.43 23.66 5.81
C ARG A 160 -7.54 22.61 5.74
N MET A 161 -8.09 22.25 6.88
CA MET A 161 -9.23 21.33 6.97
C MET A 161 -10.45 21.88 6.23
N ALA A 162 -10.76 23.18 6.41
CA ALA A 162 -11.87 23.85 5.73
C ALA A 162 -11.68 23.88 4.20
N GLU A 163 -10.44 24.08 3.74
CA GLU A 163 -10.12 24.02 2.30
C GLU A 163 -10.35 22.62 1.73
N LEU A 164 -9.82 21.57 2.38
CA LEU A 164 -10.00 20.19 1.94
C LEU A 164 -11.46 19.77 1.93
N HIS A 165 -12.19 20.12 3.00
CA HIS A 165 -13.63 19.83 3.14
C HIS A 165 -14.45 20.50 2.03
N ARG A 166 -14.24 21.80 1.74
CA ARG A 166 -14.91 22.52 0.64
C ARG A 166 -14.64 21.90 -0.73
N ASN A 167 -13.45 21.32 -0.91
CA ASN A 167 -13.05 20.66 -2.16
C ASN A 167 -13.50 19.18 -2.23
N GLY A 168 -14.28 18.70 -1.25
CA GLY A 168 -14.71 17.29 -1.21
C GLY A 168 -13.57 16.30 -1.08
N LYS A 169 -12.44 16.70 -0.51
CA LYS A 169 -11.25 15.86 -0.36
C LYS A 169 -11.22 15.28 1.06
N PRO A 170 -11.41 13.96 1.21
CA PRO A 170 -11.28 13.31 2.50
C PRO A 170 -9.87 13.47 3.07
N PHE A 171 -9.76 13.64 4.37
CA PHE A 171 -8.48 13.80 5.06
C PHE A 171 -8.53 13.21 6.46
N LEU A 172 -7.35 13.00 7.04
CA LEU A 172 -7.19 12.70 8.46
C LEU A 172 -6.21 13.71 9.08
N VAL A 173 -6.41 13.98 10.37
CA VAL A 173 -5.46 14.69 11.21
C VAL A 173 -4.71 13.66 12.04
N GLN A 174 -3.38 13.79 12.13
CA GLN A 174 -2.51 12.85 12.83
C GLN A 174 -1.46 13.58 13.65
N GLU A 175 -1.08 13.01 14.78
CA GLU A 175 0.04 13.51 15.57
C GLU A 175 1.34 13.50 14.76
N PHE A 176 2.18 14.49 14.98
CA PHE A 176 3.51 14.57 14.39
C PHE A 176 4.54 13.94 15.33
N ILE A 177 5.23 12.91 14.88
CA ILE A 177 6.26 12.21 15.66
C ILE A 177 7.60 12.92 15.45
N ALA A 178 7.83 13.97 16.23
CA ALA A 178 8.99 14.84 16.07
C ALA A 178 10.32 14.12 16.33
N GLU A 179 10.34 13.19 17.26
CA GLU A 179 11.52 12.41 17.65
C GLU A 179 12.00 11.45 16.55
N ALA A 180 11.17 11.14 15.56
CA ALA A 180 11.58 10.36 14.40
C ALA A 180 12.56 11.11 13.48
N GLN A 181 12.61 12.47 13.56
CA GLN A 181 13.54 13.32 12.81
C GLN A 181 13.58 13.02 11.30
N GLY A 182 12.42 12.77 10.69
CA GLY A 182 12.31 12.44 9.27
C GLY A 182 12.84 11.04 8.91
N VAL A 183 12.86 10.12 9.87
CA VAL A 183 13.22 8.72 9.64
C VAL A 183 11.97 7.85 9.70
N ASP A 184 11.84 6.96 8.75
CA ASP A 184 10.93 5.83 8.83
C ASP A 184 11.59 4.53 8.33
N ARG A 185 10.91 3.41 8.54
CA ARG A 185 11.35 2.08 8.16
C ARG A 185 10.29 1.43 7.31
N ARG A 186 10.67 0.97 6.12
CA ARG A 186 9.79 0.18 5.26
C ARG A 186 10.18 -1.28 5.32
N LEU A 187 9.25 -2.12 5.76
CA LEU A 187 9.37 -3.58 5.73
C LEU A 187 8.55 -4.12 4.57
N LEU A 188 9.11 -5.05 3.82
CA LEU A 188 8.41 -5.72 2.73
C LEU A 188 7.96 -7.09 3.20
N VAL A 189 6.65 -7.28 3.23
CA VAL A 189 6.02 -8.55 3.63
C VAL A 189 5.56 -9.29 2.38
N LEU A 190 5.88 -10.57 2.31
CA LEU A 190 5.41 -11.49 1.28
C LEU A 190 4.99 -12.80 1.94
N ASN A 191 3.73 -13.23 1.73
CA ASN A 191 3.19 -14.50 2.23
C ASN A 191 3.49 -14.75 3.74
N ASN A 192 3.20 -13.73 4.56
CA ASN A 192 3.39 -13.76 6.02
C ASN A 192 4.87 -13.89 6.46
N GLU A 193 5.80 -13.39 5.66
CA GLU A 193 7.22 -13.29 5.97
C GLU A 193 7.73 -11.89 5.64
N VAL A 194 8.56 -11.28 6.51
CA VAL A 194 9.30 -10.06 6.19
C VAL A 194 10.53 -10.46 5.37
N ILE A 195 10.50 -10.17 4.08
CA ILE A 195 11.56 -10.59 3.14
C ILE A 195 12.68 -9.57 2.98
N ALA A 196 12.44 -8.32 3.31
CA ALA A 196 13.43 -7.25 3.25
C ALA A 196 12.98 -6.03 4.09
N GLY A 197 13.96 -5.21 4.50
CA GLY A 197 13.73 -3.96 5.20
C GLY A 197 14.68 -2.86 4.74
N MET A 198 14.22 -1.61 4.81
CA MET A 198 15.04 -0.43 4.60
C MET A 198 14.65 0.69 5.57
N THR A 199 15.65 1.44 6.01
CA THR A 199 15.47 2.75 6.64
C THR A 199 15.45 3.80 5.56
N ARG A 200 14.48 4.72 5.64
CA ARG A 200 14.44 5.92 4.79
C ARG A 200 14.68 7.15 5.65
N ARG A 201 15.40 8.12 5.10
CA ARG A 201 15.66 9.40 5.74
C ARG A 201 15.24 10.53 4.83
N ALA A 202 14.52 11.48 5.37
CA ALA A 202 14.11 12.69 4.67
C ALA A 202 15.30 13.49 4.15
N ALA A 203 15.11 14.23 3.08
CA ALA A 203 16.05 15.25 2.65
C ALA A 203 16.15 16.35 3.70
N LYS A 204 17.28 17.06 3.72
CA LYS A 204 17.50 18.18 4.68
C LYS A 204 16.37 19.22 4.56
N GLY A 205 15.69 19.47 5.68
CA GLY A 205 14.58 20.43 5.75
C GLY A 205 13.20 19.84 5.45
N ASP A 206 13.09 18.56 5.10
CA ASP A 206 11.83 17.84 4.99
C ASP A 206 11.67 16.86 6.18
N PHE A 207 10.43 16.58 6.54
CA PHE A 207 10.09 15.57 7.54
C PHE A 207 9.61 14.26 6.91
N ARG A 208 9.35 14.25 5.61
CA ARG A 208 8.85 13.10 4.85
C ARG A 208 10.02 12.26 4.35
N ALA A 209 10.16 11.05 4.85
CA ALA A 209 11.27 10.14 4.51
C ALA A 209 11.17 9.51 3.10
N ASN A 210 10.31 10.04 2.24
CA ASN A 210 10.08 9.50 0.89
C ASN A 210 11.30 9.72 -0.01
N THR A 211 11.85 8.64 -0.55
CA THR A 211 13.02 8.67 -1.46
C THR A 211 12.77 9.47 -2.74
N HIS A 212 11.53 9.55 -3.21
CA HIS A 212 11.13 10.38 -4.36
C HIS A 212 11.25 11.90 -4.11
N LEU A 213 11.34 12.32 -2.85
CA LEU A 213 11.55 13.72 -2.45
C LEU A 213 13.03 14.04 -2.17
N GLY A 214 13.95 13.20 -2.65
CA GLY A 214 15.39 13.39 -2.40
C GLY A 214 15.88 12.75 -1.10
N GLY A 215 15.05 11.97 -0.42
CA GLY A 215 15.46 11.18 0.74
C GLY A 215 16.44 10.06 0.37
N THR A 216 17.14 9.54 1.37
CA THR A 216 18.06 8.41 1.22
C THR A 216 17.44 7.12 1.76
N ALA A 217 17.97 5.97 1.29
CA ALA A 217 17.57 4.65 1.78
C ALA A 217 18.82 3.81 2.08
N GLU A 218 18.78 3.05 3.15
CA GLU A 218 19.81 2.08 3.54
C GLU A 218 19.17 0.75 3.97
N ALA A 219 19.89 -0.36 3.83
CA ALA A 219 19.40 -1.67 4.26
C ALA A 219 19.13 -1.65 5.77
N TYR A 220 18.05 -2.32 6.18
CA TYR A 220 17.63 -2.40 7.57
C TYR A 220 17.24 -3.82 7.96
N CYS A 221 17.74 -4.27 9.10
CA CYS A 221 17.32 -5.53 9.72
C CYS A 221 16.33 -5.21 10.86
N PRO A 222 15.03 -5.52 10.70
CA PRO A 222 14.02 -5.18 11.70
C PRO A 222 14.11 -6.02 12.95
N GLY A 223 13.73 -5.45 14.09
CA GLY A 223 13.58 -6.14 15.35
C GLY A 223 12.29 -6.99 15.42
N ALA A 224 12.20 -7.87 16.40
CA ALA A 224 11.06 -8.78 16.56
C ALA A 224 9.72 -8.04 16.69
N GLU A 225 9.68 -6.91 17.37
CA GLU A 225 8.47 -6.09 17.53
C GLU A 225 7.97 -5.53 16.21
N GLU A 226 8.86 -4.97 15.38
CA GLU A 226 8.51 -4.45 14.05
C GLU A 226 8.07 -5.56 13.10
N ILE A 227 8.74 -6.72 13.14
CA ILE A 227 8.32 -7.91 12.39
C ILE A 227 6.92 -8.33 12.81
N GLY A 228 6.67 -8.46 14.11
CA GLY A 228 5.36 -8.82 14.66
C GLY A 228 4.26 -7.85 14.24
N MET A 229 4.54 -6.53 14.31
CA MET A 229 3.65 -5.46 13.86
C MET A 229 3.33 -5.58 12.38
N ALA A 230 4.34 -5.71 11.52
CA ALA A 230 4.17 -5.81 10.07
C ALA A 230 3.36 -7.04 9.66
N LEU A 231 3.65 -8.20 10.24
CA LEU A 231 2.92 -9.44 9.96
C LEU A 231 1.46 -9.39 10.49
N SER A 232 1.24 -8.78 11.63
CA SER A 232 -0.13 -8.61 12.17
C SER A 232 -0.96 -7.67 11.32
N ALA A 233 -0.40 -6.51 10.93
CA ALA A 233 -1.08 -5.54 10.09
C ALA A 233 -1.43 -6.12 8.70
N THR A 234 -0.52 -6.82 8.06
CA THR A 234 -0.78 -7.43 6.74
C THR A 234 -1.79 -8.56 6.80
N ARG A 235 -1.79 -9.38 7.86
CA ARG A 235 -2.81 -10.43 8.08
C ARG A 235 -4.19 -9.85 8.28
N LEU A 236 -4.34 -8.80 9.09
CA LEU A 236 -5.61 -8.12 9.31
C LEU A 236 -6.22 -7.57 8.03
N LEU A 237 -5.40 -7.07 7.12
CA LEU A 237 -5.84 -6.56 5.82
C LEU A 237 -6.00 -7.64 4.75
N GLY A 238 -5.61 -8.89 5.03
CA GLY A 238 -5.63 -9.98 4.06
C GLY A 238 -4.66 -9.80 2.89
N LEU A 239 -3.53 -9.13 3.13
CA LEU A 239 -2.52 -8.86 2.12
C LEU A 239 -1.44 -9.95 2.08
N ASP A 240 -1.18 -10.45 0.89
CA ASP A 240 -0.07 -11.38 0.63
C ASP A 240 1.25 -10.68 0.37
N PHE A 241 1.17 -9.49 -0.24
CA PHE A 241 2.32 -8.65 -0.56
C PHE A 241 2.05 -7.20 -0.13
N ALA A 242 2.88 -6.67 0.73
CA ALA A 242 2.72 -5.30 1.23
C ALA A 242 4.04 -4.65 1.60
N GLY A 243 4.07 -3.32 1.47
CA GLY A 243 5.07 -2.47 2.11
C GLY A 243 4.49 -1.90 3.39
N VAL A 244 5.11 -2.17 4.52
CA VAL A 244 4.67 -1.70 5.84
C VAL A 244 5.61 -0.59 6.29
N ASP A 245 5.08 0.59 6.50
CA ASP A 245 5.83 1.77 6.94
C ASP A 245 5.68 1.95 8.44
N ILE A 246 6.79 1.97 9.14
CA ILE A 246 6.90 2.06 10.60
C ILE A 246 7.75 3.27 10.95
N ILE A 247 7.30 4.09 11.88
CA ILE A 247 8.05 5.23 12.40
C ILE A 247 8.58 4.94 13.81
N PRO A 248 9.86 5.19 14.09
CA PRO A 248 10.39 5.08 15.45
C PRO A 248 9.83 6.20 16.33
N SER A 249 9.48 5.88 17.58
CA SER A 249 9.05 6.86 18.57
C SER A 249 9.60 6.52 19.96
N GLN A 250 9.48 7.44 20.91
CA GLN A 250 9.80 7.19 22.32
C GLN A 250 8.88 6.13 22.97
N ARG A 251 7.71 5.89 22.35
CA ARG A 251 6.74 4.87 22.80
C ARG A 251 6.96 3.50 22.14
N GLY A 252 8.05 3.32 21.39
CA GLY A 252 8.31 2.16 20.54
C GLY A 252 7.94 2.42 19.08
N PRO A 253 7.98 1.40 18.22
CA PRO A 253 7.61 1.52 16.80
C PRO A 253 6.11 1.79 16.65
N LEU A 254 5.74 2.69 15.72
CA LEU A 254 4.35 2.99 15.38
C LEU A 254 4.10 2.70 13.91
N LEU A 255 3.02 2.01 13.61
CA LEU A 255 2.58 1.72 12.25
C LEU A 255 2.03 2.98 11.59
N LEU A 256 2.65 3.44 10.50
CA LEU A 256 2.19 4.59 9.72
C LEU A 256 1.16 4.23 8.67
N GLU A 257 1.51 3.24 7.82
CA GLU A 257 0.66 2.79 6.71
C GLU A 257 1.03 1.39 6.23
N VAL A 258 0.09 0.74 5.55
CA VAL A 258 0.32 -0.52 4.83
C VAL A 258 -0.03 -0.35 3.36
N ASN A 259 0.96 -0.52 2.50
CA ASN A 259 0.89 -0.29 1.08
C ASN A 259 0.63 -1.60 0.33
N ALA A 260 -0.56 -1.76 -0.27
CA ALA A 260 -0.97 -3.00 -0.94
C ALA A 260 -0.35 -3.22 -2.34
N CYS A 261 0.25 -2.17 -2.94
CA CYS A 261 0.93 -2.23 -4.24
C CYS A 261 2.29 -1.53 -4.13
N PRO A 262 3.21 -1.98 -3.26
CA PRO A 262 4.43 -1.24 -2.96
C PRO A 262 5.39 -1.20 -4.15
N GLY A 263 6.04 -0.06 -4.34
CA GLY A 263 7.28 0.02 -5.11
C GLY A 263 8.40 -0.67 -4.32
N PHE A 264 9.27 -1.41 -5.01
CA PHE A 264 10.35 -2.15 -4.36
C PHE A 264 11.75 -1.86 -4.93
N GLU A 265 11.88 -0.86 -5.81
CA GLU A 265 13.15 -0.50 -6.44
C GLU A 265 14.27 -0.21 -5.44
N HIS A 266 14.05 0.77 -4.56
CA HIS A 266 15.06 1.13 -3.56
C HIS A 266 15.36 -0.05 -2.62
N LEU A 267 14.33 -0.82 -2.29
CA LEU A 267 14.45 -1.95 -1.38
C LEU A 267 15.28 -3.08 -2.01
N GLU A 268 15.05 -3.45 -3.29
CA GLU A 268 15.92 -4.40 -4.01
C GLU A 268 17.37 -3.89 -4.06
N ARG A 269 17.57 -2.59 -4.35
CA ARG A 269 18.93 -2.01 -4.46
C ARG A 269 19.70 -2.06 -3.16
N VAL A 270 19.07 -1.75 -2.01
CA VAL A 270 19.80 -1.68 -0.73
C VAL A 270 19.90 -3.04 -0.03
N SER A 271 18.92 -3.92 -0.20
CA SER A 271 18.89 -5.23 0.48
C SER A 271 19.52 -6.36 -0.35
N GLY A 272 19.62 -6.19 -1.67
CA GLY A 272 20.06 -7.27 -2.58
C GLY A 272 19.02 -8.39 -2.77
N VAL A 273 17.82 -8.27 -2.19
CA VAL A 273 16.76 -9.29 -2.30
C VAL A 273 16.07 -9.19 -3.65
N GLU A 274 15.98 -10.27 -4.39
CA GLU A 274 15.24 -10.36 -5.66
C GLU A 274 13.73 -10.46 -5.42
N VAL A 275 13.07 -9.31 -5.20
CA VAL A 275 11.65 -9.22 -4.84
C VAL A 275 10.76 -9.73 -5.97
N ALA A 276 11.06 -9.33 -7.21
CA ALA A 276 10.28 -9.75 -8.38
C ALA A 276 10.23 -11.27 -8.54
N GLY A 277 11.35 -11.95 -8.35
CA GLY A 277 11.43 -13.41 -8.39
C GLY A 277 10.62 -14.07 -7.29
N LYS A 278 10.77 -13.62 -6.05
CA LYS A 278 9.98 -14.15 -4.92
C LYS A 278 8.47 -14.01 -5.12
N LEU A 279 8.01 -12.88 -5.68
CA LEU A 279 6.59 -12.68 -6.05
C LEU A 279 6.10 -13.71 -7.05
N LEU A 280 6.89 -13.96 -8.11
CA LEU A 280 6.54 -14.92 -9.14
C LEU A 280 6.57 -16.35 -8.63
N ASP A 281 7.55 -16.72 -7.80
CA ASP A 281 7.64 -18.07 -7.22
C ASP A 281 6.41 -18.39 -6.35
N LEU A 282 5.96 -17.41 -5.54
CA LEU A 282 4.72 -17.55 -4.77
C LEU A 282 3.49 -17.70 -5.67
N LEU A 283 3.39 -16.88 -6.71
CA LEU A 283 2.25 -16.89 -7.62
C LEU A 283 2.17 -18.20 -8.42
N ILE A 284 3.30 -18.69 -8.92
CA ILE A 284 3.42 -19.98 -9.61
C ILE A 284 3.00 -21.14 -8.69
N THR A 285 3.48 -21.11 -7.44
CA THR A 285 3.13 -22.13 -6.43
C THR A 285 1.61 -22.15 -6.17
N ARG A 286 0.99 -20.98 -5.98
CA ARG A 286 -0.47 -20.87 -5.77
C ARG A 286 -1.26 -21.34 -6.98
N PHE A 287 -0.80 -21.01 -8.18
CA PHE A 287 -1.44 -21.47 -9.41
C PHE A 287 -1.41 -23.00 -9.54
N LYS A 288 -0.25 -23.63 -9.31
CA LYS A 288 -0.11 -25.11 -9.35
C LYS A 288 -1.02 -25.78 -8.32
N ARG A 289 -1.06 -25.30 -7.08
CA ARG A 289 -1.95 -25.82 -6.02
C ARG A 289 -3.43 -25.73 -6.42
N LYS A 290 -3.84 -24.59 -7.00
CA LYS A 290 -5.24 -24.41 -7.45
C LYS A 290 -5.61 -25.34 -8.60
N LYS A 291 -4.67 -25.63 -9.50
CA LYS A 291 -4.87 -26.58 -10.59
C LYS A 291 -5.08 -27.99 -10.05
N PHE A 292 -4.22 -28.43 -9.14
CA PHE A 292 -4.29 -29.77 -8.52
C PHE A 292 -5.59 -30.04 -7.74
N ILE A 293 -6.19 -29.02 -7.12
CA ILE A 293 -7.46 -29.17 -6.37
C ILE A 293 -8.69 -29.30 -7.31
N ARG A 294 -8.54 -28.90 -8.57
CA ARG A 294 -9.63 -28.92 -9.57
C ARG A 294 -9.61 -30.16 -10.47
N GLU A 295 -8.52 -30.86 -10.53
CA GLU A 295 -8.35 -32.19 -11.16
C GLU A 295 -8.71 -33.31 -10.17
#